data_52a1a5e2708c9a99ac69a97a6dc63890
#
_entry.id   52a1a5e2708c9a99ac69a97a6dc63890
#
_cell.length_a   1.000
_cell.length_b   1.000
_cell.length_c   1.000
_cell.angle_alpha   90.00
_cell.angle_beta   90.00
_cell.angle_gamma   90.00
#
_symmetry.space_group_name_H-M   'P 1'
#
loop_
_entity.id
_entity.type
_entity.pdbx_description
1 polymer ?
#
loop_
_entity_poly.entity_id
_entity_poly.type
_entity_poly.pdbx_seq_one_letter_code
_entity_poly.pdbx_strand_id
1 'polypeptide(L)'
;MSTSTPRTSAPHEQTVHDERQQGNSLRTRIQRFVRSFGLLNGDQTPCGVALSPSHAHALTALLDRERRGEVSTQQDLARILEIDKSNITRLCAKMIDAGHLTQQPSLVDGRAWLVSLTARGQRLAERVEDASRSRFDRVLAALPSDAARAAVLRSLDLLNDAIVKTRKLEERS
;
A
#
# COMPACT_ATOMS: atom_id res chain seq x y z
N MET A 1 -52.64 -23.87 25.37
CA MET A 1 -52.31 -22.98 24.27
C MET A 1 -51.34 -21.92 24.79
N SER A 2 -50.04 -22.18 24.64
CA SER A 2 -48.99 -21.27 25.12
C SER A 2 -48.55 -20.40 23.95
N THR A 3 -48.85 -19.13 24.02
CA THR A 3 -48.42 -18.12 23.03
C THR A 3 -46.99 -17.68 23.38
N SER A 4 -46.00 -18.14 22.60
CA SER A 4 -44.63 -17.60 22.64
C SER A 4 -44.59 -16.20 22.01
N THR A 5 -44.35 -15.23 22.84
CA THR A 5 -44.07 -13.85 22.40
C THR A 5 -42.66 -13.78 21.77
N PRO A 6 -42.46 -13.21 20.56
CA PRO A 6 -41.12 -13.04 20.02
C PRO A 6 -40.39 -11.98 20.85
N ARG A 7 -39.18 -12.34 21.36
CA ARG A 7 -38.26 -11.39 21.99
C ARG A 7 -37.77 -10.39 20.96
N THR A 8 -38.23 -9.16 21.02
CA THR A 8 -37.68 -8.03 20.29
C THR A 8 -36.33 -7.70 20.91
N SER A 9 -35.23 -7.95 20.19
CA SER A 9 -33.87 -7.58 20.61
C SER A 9 -33.79 -6.07 20.77
N ALA A 10 -33.11 -5.59 21.82
CA ALA A 10 -32.97 -4.16 22.08
C ALA A 10 -32.24 -3.45 20.92
N PRO A 11 -32.57 -2.20 20.58
CA PRO A 11 -31.96 -1.46 19.45
C PRO A 11 -30.41 -1.44 19.46
N HIS A 12 -29.80 -1.45 20.64
CA HIS A 12 -28.36 -1.48 20.83
C HIS A 12 -27.74 -2.82 20.39
N GLU A 13 -28.38 -3.96 20.67
CA GLU A 13 -27.90 -5.28 20.26
C GLU A 13 -27.97 -5.45 18.74
N GLN A 14 -28.99 -4.89 18.10
CA GLN A 14 -29.11 -4.89 16.63
C GLN A 14 -28.02 -4.06 15.97
N THR A 15 -27.70 -2.87 16.50
CA THR A 15 -26.63 -1.99 15.97
C THR A 15 -25.25 -2.68 16.07
N VAL A 16 -24.92 -3.27 17.22
CA VAL A 16 -23.64 -4.00 17.41
C VAL A 16 -23.55 -5.24 16.50
N HIS A 17 -24.66 -5.92 16.28
CA HIS A 17 -24.68 -7.07 15.36
C HIS A 17 -24.46 -6.64 13.92
N ASP A 18 -25.06 -5.54 13.48
CA ASP A 18 -24.93 -4.98 12.13
C ASP A 18 -23.50 -4.50 11.87
N GLU A 19 -22.87 -3.81 12.82
CA GLU A 19 -21.48 -3.36 12.73
C GLU A 19 -20.49 -4.54 12.59
N ARG A 20 -20.69 -5.60 13.38
CA ARG A 20 -19.88 -6.83 13.28
C ARG A 20 -20.04 -7.51 11.92
N GLN A 21 -21.24 -7.54 11.39
CA GLN A 21 -21.51 -8.13 10.08
C GLN A 21 -20.87 -7.32 8.94
N GLN A 22 -20.91 -5.98 9.02
CA GLN A 22 -20.23 -5.09 8.09
C GLN A 22 -18.71 -5.26 8.16
N GLY A 23 -18.11 -5.32 9.35
CA GLY A 23 -16.69 -5.58 9.53
C GLY A 23 -16.24 -6.92 8.94
N ASN A 24 -17.00 -7.99 9.15
CA ASN A 24 -16.73 -9.30 8.54
C ASN A 24 -16.83 -9.26 7.00
N SER A 25 -17.80 -8.50 6.48
CA SER A 25 -18.00 -8.29 5.05
C SER A 25 -16.80 -7.56 4.42
N LEU A 26 -16.32 -6.49 5.05
CA LEU A 26 -15.13 -5.75 4.61
C LEU A 26 -13.90 -6.64 4.61
N ARG A 27 -13.65 -7.35 5.73
CA ARG A 27 -12.53 -8.31 5.85
C ARG A 27 -12.51 -9.30 4.70
N THR A 28 -13.65 -9.94 4.41
CA THR A 28 -13.76 -10.95 3.36
C THR A 28 -13.45 -10.37 1.99
N ARG A 29 -13.92 -9.15 1.69
CA ARG A 29 -13.64 -8.46 0.42
C ARG A 29 -12.17 -8.10 0.27
N ILE A 30 -11.55 -7.57 1.32
CA ILE A 30 -10.12 -7.25 1.32
C ILE A 30 -9.28 -8.52 1.14
N GLN A 31 -9.57 -9.60 1.85
CA GLN A 31 -8.86 -10.86 1.69
C GLN A 31 -8.98 -11.42 0.26
N ARG A 32 -10.18 -11.33 -0.34
CA ARG A 32 -10.38 -11.70 -1.74
C ARG A 32 -9.56 -10.82 -2.68
N PHE A 33 -9.57 -9.50 -2.47
CA PHE A 33 -8.78 -8.56 -3.26
C PHE A 33 -7.28 -8.88 -3.19
N VAL A 34 -6.73 -9.06 -2.00
CA VAL A 34 -5.31 -9.41 -1.78
C VAL A 34 -4.92 -10.67 -2.59
N ARG A 35 -5.75 -11.72 -2.53
CA ARG A 35 -5.51 -12.95 -3.30
C ARG A 35 -5.63 -12.73 -4.81
N SER A 36 -6.72 -12.12 -5.25
CA SER A 36 -7.00 -11.93 -6.69
C SER A 36 -6.04 -10.96 -7.36
N PHE A 37 -5.53 -9.98 -6.59
CA PHE A 37 -4.55 -9.03 -7.08
C PHE A 37 -3.12 -9.60 -7.12
N GLY A 38 -2.88 -10.72 -6.42
CA GLY A 38 -1.58 -11.41 -6.39
C GLY A 38 -0.59 -10.82 -5.38
N LEU A 39 -1.07 -10.11 -4.34
CA LEU A 39 -0.21 -9.51 -3.31
C LEU A 39 0.48 -10.53 -2.39
N LEU A 40 0.04 -11.79 -2.42
CA LEU A 40 0.65 -12.87 -1.63
C LEU A 40 1.86 -13.52 -2.32
N ASN A 41 2.17 -13.16 -3.57
CA ASN A 41 3.32 -13.67 -4.31
C ASN A 41 4.56 -12.86 -3.92
N GLY A 42 5.28 -13.28 -2.88
CA GLY A 42 6.36 -12.51 -2.24
C GLY A 42 7.51 -12.07 -3.15
N ASP A 43 7.79 -12.83 -4.23
CA ASP A 43 8.92 -12.58 -5.13
C ASP A 43 8.52 -11.94 -6.47
N GLN A 44 7.25 -11.62 -6.64
CA GLN A 44 6.75 -11.01 -7.86
C GLN A 44 5.73 -9.93 -7.53
N THR A 45 5.84 -8.79 -8.23
CA THR A 45 4.82 -7.75 -8.14
C THR A 45 3.52 -8.18 -8.81
N PRO A 46 2.38 -7.60 -8.44
CA PRO A 46 1.11 -7.85 -9.14
C PRO A 46 1.15 -7.55 -10.65
N CYS A 47 2.04 -6.67 -11.11
CA CYS A 47 2.23 -6.36 -12.52
C CYS A 47 3.19 -7.32 -13.25
N GLY A 48 3.69 -8.36 -12.57
CA GLY A 48 4.50 -9.43 -13.18
C GLY A 48 6.00 -9.16 -13.21
N VAL A 49 6.49 -8.10 -12.58
CA VAL A 49 7.93 -7.88 -12.45
C VAL A 49 8.48 -8.74 -11.31
N ALA A 50 9.58 -9.45 -11.56
CA ALA A 50 10.24 -10.33 -10.58
C ALA A 50 10.98 -9.52 -9.50
N LEU A 51 10.23 -8.93 -8.60
CA LEU A 51 10.65 -8.13 -7.45
C LEU A 51 9.64 -8.30 -6.32
N SER A 52 10.10 -8.19 -5.08
CA SER A 52 9.16 -8.03 -3.96
C SER A 52 8.36 -6.73 -4.09
N PRO A 53 7.10 -6.69 -3.66
CA PRO A 53 6.29 -5.46 -3.68
C PRO A 53 6.98 -4.27 -3.02
N SER A 54 7.61 -4.45 -1.86
CA SER A 54 8.31 -3.35 -1.16
C SER A 54 9.48 -2.78 -1.98
N HIS A 55 10.24 -3.64 -2.70
CA HIS A 55 11.33 -3.21 -3.57
C HIS A 55 10.78 -2.38 -4.75
N ALA A 56 9.72 -2.87 -5.39
CA ALA A 56 9.08 -2.16 -6.50
C ALA A 56 8.51 -0.80 -6.06
N HIS A 57 7.83 -0.74 -4.92
CA HIS A 57 7.31 0.52 -4.37
C HIS A 57 8.42 1.50 -3.99
N ALA A 58 9.55 1.01 -3.43
CA ALA A 58 10.71 1.86 -3.15
C ALA A 58 11.29 2.48 -4.43
N LEU A 59 11.44 1.68 -5.49
CA LEU A 59 11.94 2.16 -6.78
C LEU A 59 11.05 3.27 -7.36
N THR A 60 9.74 3.04 -7.43
CA THR A 60 8.81 4.02 -8.02
C THR A 60 8.67 5.27 -7.16
N ALA A 61 8.69 5.15 -5.83
CA ALA A 61 8.67 6.30 -4.92
C ALA A 61 9.92 7.18 -5.07
N LEU A 62 11.10 6.58 -5.18
CA LEU A 62 12.34 7.32 -5.38
C LEU A 62 12.37 7.99 -6.76
N LEU A 63 11.95 7.28 -7.82
CA LEU A 63 11.87 7.83 -9.18
C LEU A 63 10.97 9.06 -9.24
N ASP A 64 9.80 9.00 -8.62
CA ASP A 64 8.86 10.12 -8.57
C ASP A 64 9.44 11.33 -7.84
N ARG A 65 10.12 11.12 -6.70
CA ARG A 65 10.80 12.19 -5.96
C ARG A 65 11.97 12.79 -6.73
N GLU A 66 12.80 11.97 -7.37
CA GLU A 66 13.91 12.45 -8.21
C GLU A 66 13.42 13.28 -9.38
N ARG A 67 12.30 12.91 -10.03
CA ARG A 67 11.66 13.70 -11.09
C ARG A 67 11.17 15.07 -10.62
N ARG A 68 10.82 15.20 -9.33
CA ARG A 68 10.47 16.48 -8.70
C ARG A 68 11.68 17.26 -8.19
N GLY A 69 12.91 16.73 -8.35
CA GLY A 69 14.12 17.34 -7.82
C GLY A 69 14.27 17.22 -6.30
N GLU A 70 13.54 16.29 -5.66
CA GLU A 70 13.55 16.10 -4.23
C GLU A 70 14.64 15.11 -3.81
N VAL A 71 15.45 15.50 -2.81
CA VAL A 71 16.40 14.61 -2.17
C VAL A 71 15.64 13.71 -1.18
N SER A 72 16.01 12.43 -1.13
CA SER A 72 15.38 11.44 -0.26
C SER A 72 16.35 10.94 0.79
N THR A 73 15.88 10.84 2.02
CA THR A 73 16.56 10.09 3.07
C THR A 73 15.98 8.69 3.19
N GLN A 74 16.71 7.78 3.83
CA GLN A 74 16.18 6.45 4.18
C GLN A 74 14.92 6.57 5.06
N GLN A 75 14.85 7.60 5.93
CA GLN A 75 13.68 7.84 6.77
C GLN A 75 12.46 8.34 5.97
N ASP A 76 12.68 9.18 4.95
CA ASP A 76 11.60 9.60 4.05
C ASP A 76 11.01 8.40 3.32
N LEU A 77 11.88 7.52 2.82
CA LEU A 77 11.45 6.29 2.16
C LEU A 77 10.67 5.36 3.11
N ALA A 78 11.11 5.24 4.40
CA ALA A 78 10.38 4.49 5.41
C ALA A 78 8.97 5.04 5.64
N ARG A 79 8.84 6.38 5.68
CA ARG A 79 7.55 7.07 5.88
C ARG A 79 6.63 6.87 4.67
N ILE A 80 7.17 6.98 3.45
CA ILE A 80 6.38 6.79 2.22
C ILE A 80 5.87 5.35 2.11
N LEU A 81 6.70 4.37 2.46
CA LEU A 81 6.35 2.95 2.40
C LEU A 81 5.59 2.47 3.64
N GLU A 82 5.47 3.31 4.65
CA GLU A 82 4.81 2.99 5.93
C GLU A 82 5.39 1.74 6.61
N ILE A 83 6.72 1.59 6.57
CA ILE A 83 7.45 0.49 7.19
C ILE A 83 8.39 0.98 8.28
N ASP A 84 8.69 0.11 9.25
CA ASP A 84 9.55 0.41 10.37
C ASP A 84 11.04 0.56 9.97
N LYS A 85 11.83 1.14 10.91
CA LYS A 85 13.25 1.40 10.72
C LYS A 85 14.07 0.15 10.39
N SER A 86 13.73 -1.01 10.94
CA SER A 86 14.48 -2.23 10.70
C SER A 86 14.20 -2.79 9.30
N ASN A 87 12.97 -2.71 8.86
CA ASN A 87 12.51 -3.16 7.54
C ASN A 87 13.08 -2.28 6.42
N ILE A 88 13.07 -0.94 6.59
CA ILE A 88 13.65 -0.04 5.58
C ILE A 88 15.17 -0.25 5.45
N THR A 89 15.88 -0.46 6.56
CA THR A 89 17.32 -0.71 6.54
C THR A 89 17.65 -1.98 5.74
N ARG A 90 16.91 -3.06 5.98
CA ARG A 90 17.07 -4.33 5.22
C ARG A 90 16.70 -4.18 3.74
N LEU A 91 15.66 -3.41 3.45
CA LEU A 91 15.25 -3.14 2.07
C LEU A 91 16.32 -2.35 1.32
N CYS A 92 16.83 -1.25 1.90
CA CYS A 92 17.90 -0.46 1.30
C CYS A 92 19.17 -1.29 1.05
N ALA A 93 19.58 -2.12 2.02
CA ALA A 93 20.71 -3.01 1.85
C ALA A 93 20.53 -3.96 0.65
N LYS A 94 19.37 -4.63 0.54
CA LYS A 94 19.04 -5.48 -0.61
C LYS A 94 19.04 -4.72 -1.94
N MET A 95 18.57 -3.47 -1.95
CA MET A 95 18.57 -2.64 -3.16
C MET A 95 19.98 -2.20 -3.57
N ILE A 96 20.85 -1.93 -2.58
CA ILE A 96 22.27 -1.61 -2.81
C ILE A 96 23.00 -2.83 -3.36
N ASP A 97 22.84 -3.99 -2.74
CA ASP A 97 23.44 -5.26 -3.19
C ASP A 97 23.01 -5.63 -4.61
N ALA A 98 21.76 -5.32 -4.98
CA ALA A 98 21.23 -5.49 -6.33
C ALA A 98 21.73 -4.41 -7.32
N GLY A 99 22.45 -3.39 -6.85
CA GLY A 99 22.94 -2.28 -7.66
C GLY A 99 21.85 -1.34 -8.15
N HIS A 100 20.74 -1.23 -7.42
CA HIS A 100 19.61 -0.35 -7.77
C HIS A 100 19.61 0.96 -6.99
N LEU A 101 20.29 1.01 -5.85
CA LEU A 101 20.34 2.14 -4.94
C LEU A 101 21.77 2.50 -4.60
N THR A 102 22.03 3.79 -4.42
CA THR A 102 23.22 4.30 -3.72
C THR A 102 22.82 4.97 -2.43
N GLN A 103 23.73 4.96 -1.47
CA GLN A 103 23.52 5.57 -0.17
C GLN A 103 24.76 6.35 0.24
N GLN A 104 24.57 7.55 0.79
CA GLN A 104 25.65 8.39 1.28
C GLN A 104 25.24 9.16 2.53
N PRO A 105 26.16 9.48 3.44
CA PRO A 105 25.85 10.33 4.61
C PRO A 105 25.34 11.71 4.16
N SER A 106 24.37 12.26 4.89
CA SER A 106 23.94 13.63 4.67
C SER A 106 24.99 14.61 5.21
N LEU A 107 25.34 15.63 4.41
CA LEU A 107 26.23 16.69 4.85
C LEU A 107 25.56 17.68 5.83
N VAL A 108 24.23 17.70 5.88
CA VAL A 108 23.44 18.60 6.73
C VAL A 108 23.11 17.95 8.07
N ASP A 109 22.77 16.66 8.05
CA ASP A 109 22.50 15.87 9.25
C ASP A 109 23.29 14.56 9.17
N GLY A 110 24.41 14.50 9.87
CA GLY A 110 25.32 13.35 9.87
C GLY A 110 24.71 12.04 10.37
N ARG A 111 23.47 12.07 10.90
CA ARG A 111 22.70 10.88 11.28
C ARG A 111 21.78 10.38 10.17
N ALA A 112 21.56 11.19 9.13
CA ALA A 112 20.69 10.86 8.02
C ALA A 112 21.52 10.26 6.88
N TRP A 113 20.95 9.25 6.23
CA TRP A 113 21.48 8.64 5.01
C TRP A 113 20.65 9.08 3.83
N LEU A 114 21.27 9.75 2.90
CA LEU A 114 20.66 10.07 1.60
C LEU A 114 20.65 8.83 0.72
N VAL A 115 19.55 8.62 0.04
CA VAL A 115 19.35 7.50 -0.87
C VAL A 115 18.95 8.02 -2.24
N SER A 116 19.52 7.42 -3.29
CA SER A 116 19.21 7.75 -4.67
C SER A 116 19.29 6.52 -5.57
N LEU A 117 18.56 6.54 -6.67
CA LEU A 117 18.59 5.47 -7.65
C LEU A 117 19.91 5.51 -8.43
N THR A 118 20.46 4.33 -8.72
CA THR A 118 21.48 4.20 -9.75
C THR A 118 20.84 4.28 -11.14
N ALA A 119 21.62 4.46 -12.20
CA ALA A 119 21.11 4.38 -13.57
C ALA A 119 20.41 3.03 -13.87
N ARG A 120 20.86 1.94 -13.24
CA ARG A 120 20.20 0.63 -13.29
C ARG A 120 18.87 0.63 -12.51
N GLY A 121 18.86 1.26 -11.34
CA GLY A 121 17.67 1.44 -10.52
C GLY A 121 16.60 2.26 -11.23
N GLN A 122 16.98 3.37 -11.86
CA GLN A 122 16.06 4.22 -12.64
C GLN A 122 15.39 3.46 -13.78
N ARG A 123 16.17 2.76 -14.61
CA ARG A 123 15.60 1.92 -15.69
C ARG A 123 14.69 0.84 -15.18
N LEU A 124 14.98 0.25 -14.02
CA LEU A 124 14.12 -0.74 -13.40
C LEU A 124 12.84 -0.10 -12.85
N ALA A 125 12.93 1.06 -12.21
CA ALA A 125 11.79 1.82 -11.71
C ALA A 125 10.80 2.19 -12.83
N GLU A 126 11.32 2.68 -13.96
CA GLU A 126 10.52 2.98 -15.16
C GLU A 126 9.78 1.76 -15.68
N ARG A 127 10.45 0.60 -15.78
CA ARG A 127 9.80 -0.65 -16.18
C ARG A 127 8.70 -1.09 -15.20
N VAL A 128 8.94 -0.93 -13.89
CA VAL A 128 7.93 -1.23 -12.87
C VAL A 128 6.74 -0.30 -13.01
N GLU A 129 6.98 1.00 -13.21
CA GLU A 129 5.94 2.02 -13.41
C GLU A 129 5.08 1.70 -14.64
N ASP A 130 5.70 1.41 -15.78
CA ASP A 130 4.99 1.08 -17.03
C ASP A 130 4.18 -0.20 -16.93
N ALA A 131 4.75 -1.26 -16.34
CA ALA A 131 4.05 -2.52 -16.12
C ALA A 131 2.87 -2.35 -15.16
N SER A 132 3.05 -1.55 -14.10
CA SER A 132 2.02 -1.22 -13.13
C SER A 132 0.89 -0.42 -13.80
N ARG A 133 1.21 0.65 -14.50
CA ARG A 133 0.25 1.48 -15.24
C ARG A 133 -0.59 0.63 -16.20
N SER A 134 0.08 -0.15 -17.05
CA SER A 134 -0.61 -1.04 -18.00
C SER A 134 -1.56 -2.05 -17.32
N ARG A 135 -1.19 -2.56 -16.14
CA ARG A 135 -2.07 -3.45 -15.38
C ARG A 135 -3.29 -2.73 -14.82
N PHE A 136 -3.09 -1.56 -14.21
CA PHE A 136 -4.20 -0.79 -13.64
C PHE A 136 -5.15 -0.26 -14.71
N ASP A 137 -4.63 0.16 -15.87
CA ASP A 137 -5.45 0.57 -17.02
C ASP A 137 -6.36 -0.56 -17.49
N ARG A 138 -5.84 -1.80 -17.59
CA ARG A 138 -6.66 -2.97 -17.91
C ARG A 138 -7.73 -3.26 -16.86
N VAL A 139 -7.41 -3.13 -15.58
CA VAL A 139 -8.38 -3.32 -14.49
C VAL A 139 -9.49 -2.26 -14.57
N LEU A 140 -9.14 -1.00 -14.77
CA LEU A 140 -10.10 0.09 -14.92
C LEU A 140 -10.96 -0.09 -16.19
N ALA A 141 -10.35 -0.50 -17.30
CA ALA A 141 -11.08 -0.76 -18.55
C ALA A 141 -12.09 -1.92 -18.44
N ALA A 142 -11.85 -2.88 -17.54
CA ALA A 142 -12.77 -3.98 -17.27
C ALA A 142 -13.99 -3.59 -16.42
N LEU A 143 -14.01 -2.38 -15.83
CA LEU A 143 -15.17 -1.88 -15.10
C LEU A 143 -16.29 -1.46 -16.06
N PRO A 144 -17.58 -1.68 -15.69
CA PRO A 144 -18.71 -1.59 -16.62
C PRO A 144 -19.04 -0.16 -17.08
N SER A 145 -18.55 0.88 -16.38
CA SER A 145 -18.85 2.28 -16.73
C SER A 145 -17.88 3.25 -16.06
N ASP A 146 -17.85 4.49 -16.53
CA ASP A 146 -17.09 5.58 -15.90
C ASP A 146 -17.59 5.88 -14.48
N ALA A 147 -18.89 5.77 -14.24
CA ALA A 147 -19.45 5.88 -12.90
C ALA A 147 -18.92 4.80 -11.96
N ALA A 148 -18.78 3.56 -12.43
CA ALA A 148 -18.18 2.47 -11.65
C ALA A 148 -16.69 2.72 -11.37
N ARG A 149 -15.93 3.24 -12.35
CA ARG A 149 -14.52 3.63 -12.18
C ARG A 149 -14.37 4.70 -11.10
N ALA A 150 -15.16 5.77 -11.20
CA ALA A 150 -15.16 6.84 -10.22
C ALA A 150 -15.57 6.36 -8.81
N ALA A 151 -16.54 5.45 -8.72
CA ALA A 151 -16.96 4.87 -7.45
C ALA A 151 -15.85 4.03 -6.80
N VAL A 152 -15.13 3.20 -7.57
CA VAL A 152 -14.00 2.41 -7.07
C VAL A 152 -12.90 3.30 -6.54
N LEU A 153 -12.50 4.34 -7.29
CA LEU A 153 -11.45 5.27 -6.87
C LEU A 153 -11.82 5.97 -5.56
N ARG A 154 -13.03 6.57 -5.48
CA ARG A 154 -13.51 7.21 -4.23
C ARG A 154 -13.60 6.24 -3.06
N SER A 155 -14.01 4.99 -3.29
CA SER A 155 -14.11 4.00 -2.22
C SER A 155 -12.75 3.59 -1.68
N LEU A 156 -11.72 3.53 -2.53
CA LEU A 156 -10.34 3.25 -2.13
C LEU A 156 -9.77 4.42 -1.32
N ASP A 157 -10.01 5.67 -1.73
CA ASP A 157 -9.58 6.85 -0.99
C ASP A 157 -10.19 6.87 0.42
N LEU A 158 -11.51 6.70 0.52
CA LEU A 158 -12.22 6.63 1.80
C LEU A 158 -11.71 5.49 2.71
N LEU A 159 -11.44 4.34 2.12
CA LEU A 159 -10.92 3.19 2.88
C LEU A 159 -9.50 3.47 3.39
N ASN A 160 -8.63 4.02 2.55
CA ASN A 160 -7.26 4.39 2.93
C ASN A 160 -7.25 5.43 4.06
N ASP A 161 -8.08 6.48 3.95
CA ASP A 161 -8.22 7.51 4.98
C ASP A 161 -8.66 6.91 6.32
N ALA A 162 -9.64 5.98 6.28
CA ALA A 162 -10.12 5.29 7.47
C ALA A 162 -9.02 4.43 8.13
N ILE A 163 -8.24 3.69 7.33
CA ILE A 163 -7.12 2.87 7.81
C ILE A 163 -6.05 3.75 8.48
N VAL A 164 -5.65 4.85 7.82
CA VAL A 164 -4.65 5.79 8.37
C VAL A 164 -5.13 6.40 9.69
N LYS A 165 -6.42 6.78 9.76
CA LYS A 165 -7.01 7.32 10.98
C LYS A 165 -7.01 6.31 12.12
N THR A 166 -7.37 5.07 11.87
CA THR A 166 -7.41 4.00 12.89
C THR A 166 -6.02 3.72 13.44
N ARG A 167 -5.02 3.60 12.58
CA ARG A 167 -3.62 3.39 13.00
C ARG A 167 -3.10 4.49 13.91
N LYS A 168 -3.38 5.76 13.57
CA LYS A 168 -2.98 6.90 14.42
C LYS A 168 -3.65 6.91 15.79
N LEU A 169 -4.83 6.31 15.93
CA LEU A 169 -5.50 6.17 17.22
C LEU A 169 -4.85 5.06 18.06
N GLU A 170 -4.47 3.95 17.43
CA GLU A 170 -3.79 2.82 18.08
C GLU A 170 -2.38 3.21 18.58
N GLU A 171 -1.64 4.04 17.84
CA GLU A 171 -0.31 4.54 18.23
C GLU A 171 -0.36 5.51 19.43
N ARG A 172 -1.53 6.04 19.78
CA ARG A 172 -1.73 6.97 20.91
C ARG A 172 -2.27 6.31 22.17
N SER A 173 -2.66 5.02 22.08
CA SER A 173 -3.24 4.24 23.18
C SER A 173 -2.19 3.37 23.85
#